data_a75831e0a02ad9be30432623e8bb174f
#
_entry.id   a75831e0a02ad9be30432623e8bb174f
#
_cell.length_a   1.000
_cell.length_b   1.000
_cell.length_c   1.000
_cell.angle_alpha   90.00
_cell.angle_beta   90.00
_cell.angle_gamma   90.00
#
_symmetry.space_group_name_H-M   'P 1'
#
loop_
_entity.id
_entity.type
_entity.pdbx_description
1 polymer ?
#
loop_
_entity_poly.entity_id
_entity_poly.type
_entity_poly.pdbx_seq_one_letter_code
_entity_poly.pdbx_strand_id
1 'polypeptide(L)'
;MRQSQLHTKTRKEAPSDEVSKNAILLTRAGYIHKEMAGVYTFLPLGLRVLRKIEDIVRHHMDTVGNELLMPSLSPEERWSATGRLDTIDVLMKTVPANK
;
A
#
# COMPACT_ATOMS: atom_id res chain seq x y z
N MET A 1 -5.34 -4.57 22.68
CA MET A 1 -3.91 -4.19 22.44
C MET A 1 -3.47 -3.23 23.53
N ARG A 2 -2.32 -3.45 24.12
CA ARG A 2 -1.75 -2.53 25.11
C ARG A 2 -0.74 -1.59 24.44
N GLN A 3 -0.79 -0.34 24.75
CA GLN A 3 0.14 0.67 24.22
C GLN A 3 1.60 0.34 24.50
N SER A 4 1.88 -0.25 25.68
CA SER A 4 3.23 -0.65 26.06
C SER A 4 3.83 -1.78 25.19
N GLN A 5 3.00 -2.48 24.44
CA GLN A 5 3.41 -3.56 23.53
C GLN A 5 3.60 -3.09 22.09
N LEU A 6 3.28 -1.83 21.80
CA LEU A 6 3.52 -1.23 20.49
C LEU A 6 5.00 -0.84 20.39
N HIS A 7 5.66 -1.31 19.34
CA HIS A 7 7.05 -0.94 19.07
C HIS A 7 7.19 0.41 18.35
N THR A 8 6.08 0.95 17.84
CA THR A 8 6.07 2.22 17.14
C THR A 8 5.71 3.37 18.04
N LYS A 9 6.33 4.52 17.81
CA LYS A 9 6.12 5.74 18.59
C LYS A 9 5.64 6.87 17.71
N THR A 10 4.91 7.81 18.29
CA THR A 10 4.56 9.05 17.60
C THR A 10 5.79 9.90 17.35
N ARG A 11 5.74 10.71 16.32
CA ARG A 11 6.81 11.63 15.94
C ARG A 11 6.32 13.07 16.01
N LYS A 12 7.21 13.97 16.40
CA LYS A 12 6.90 15.40 16.43
C LYS A 12 6.86 15.97 14.99
N GLU A 13 7.75 15.51 14.13
CA GLU A 13 7.91 16.01 12.80
C GLU A 13 7.73 14.91 11.75
N ALA A 14 7.16 15.28 10.58
CA ALA A 14 7.09 14.43 9.42
C ALA A 14 8.35 14.55 8.57
N PRO A 15 8.63 13.59 7.65
CA PRO A 15 9.68 13.75 6.66
C PRO A 15 9.52 15.06 5.88
N SER A 16 10.61 15.78 5.63
CA SER A 16 10.60 17.11 5.01
C SER A 16 10.09 17.12 3.56
N ASP A 17 10.13 15.97 2.90
CA ASP A 17 9.68 15.78 1.52
C ASP A 17 8.19 15.40 1.39
N GLU A 18 7.49 15.23 2.52
CA GLU A 18 6.06 14.95 2.52
C GLU A 18 5.25 16.23 2.31
N VAL A 19 4.36 16.19 1.32
CA VAL A 19 3.48 17.31 0.95
C VAL A 19 2.03 17.02 1.31
N SER A 20 1.61 15.75 1.22
CA SER A 20 0.25 15.33 1.53
C SER A 20 -0.02 15.43 3.03
N LYS A 21 -1.07 16.15 3.39
CA LYS A 21 -1.53 16.27 4.79
C LYS A 21 -1.82 14.92 5.43
N ASN A 22 -2.41 14.01 4.65
CA ASN A 22 -2.70 12.64 5.09
C ASN A 22 -1.42 11.89 5.47
N ALA A 23 -0.42 11.90 4.58
CA ALA A 23 0.87 11.24 4.83
C ALA A 23 1.61 11.85 6.03
N ILE A 24 1.57 13.17 6.17
CA ILE A 24 2.17 13.87 7.31
C ILE A 24 1.56 13.40 8.63
N LEU A 25 0.24 13.40 8.72
CA LEU A 25 -0.48 13.03 9.95
C LEU A 25 -0.29 11.55 10.29
N LEU A 26 -0.38 10.66 9.31
CA LEU A 26 -0.20 9.22 9.54
C LEU A 26 1.22 8.86 9.93
N THR A 27 2.22 9.51 9.37
CA THR A 27 3.63 9.31 9.74
C THR A 27 3.89 9.79 11.16
N ARG A 28 3.39 10.96 11.51
CA ARG A 28 3.54 11.51 12.87
C ARG A 28 2.84 10.66 13.91
N ALA A 29 1.68 10.11 13.59
CA ALA A 29 0.91 9.24 14.48
C ALA A 29 1.53 7.84 14.66
N GLY A 30 2.55 7.48 13.88
CA GLY A 30 3.15 6.15 13.94
C GLY A 30 2.32 5.07 13.28
N TYR A 31 1.52 5.43 12.28
CA TYR A 31 0.66 4.51 11.53
C TYR A 31 1.34 3.96 10.29
N ILE A 32 2.19 4.76 9.66
CA ILE A 32 2.95 4.39 8.47
C ILE A 32 4.41 4.83 8.59
N HIS A 33 5.27 4.15 7.86
CA HIS A 33 6.68 4.52 7.70
C HIS A 33 7.00 4.62 6.22
N LYS A 34 7.62 5.73 5.83
CA LYS A 34 8.01 5.95 4.43
C LYS A 34 9.30 5.22 4.10
N GLU A 35 9.27 4.36 3.10
CA GLU A 35 10.46 3.71 2.56
C GLU A 35 11.09 4.56 1.45
N MET A 36 10.27 5.04 0.53
CA MET A 36 10.65 5.97 -0.54
C MET A 36 9.40 6.64 -1.07
N ALA A 37 9.52 7.55 -2.01
CA ALA A 37 8.39 8.26 -2.59
C ALA A 37 7.32 7.29 -3.11
N GLY A 38 6.13 7.39 -2.56
CA GLY A 38 4.99 6.53 -2.92
C GLY A 38 5.02 5.12 -2.34
N VAL A 39 6.04 4.77 -1.55
CA VAL A 39 6.17 3.43 -0.96
C VAL A 39 6.22 3.52 0.55
N TYR A 40 5.27 2.89 1.23
CA TYR A 40 5.10 2.98 2.67
C TYR A 40 4.94 1.60 3.29
N THR A 41 5.47 1.46 4.51
CA THR A 41 5.19 0.31 5.38
C THR A 41 4.03 0.69 6.30
N PHE A 42 3.02 -0.17 6.40
CA PHE A 42 1.96 -0.01 7.40
C PHE A 42 2.44 -0.56 8.73
N LEU A 43 2.48 0.29 9.74
CA LEU A 43 2.83 -0.08 11.10
C LEU A 43 1.61 -0.69 11.81
N PRO A 44 1.75 -1.32 12.99
CA PRO A 44 0.65 -2.08 13.60
C PRO A 44 -0.68 -1.34 13.70
N LEU A 45 -0.69 -0.08 14.12
CA LEU A 45 -1.93 0.69 14.21
C LEU A 45 -2.51 1.02 12.83
N GLY A 46 -1.66 1.38 11.87
CA GLY A 46 -2.07 1.64 10.49
C GLY A 46 -2.64 0.41 9.82
N LEU A 47 -2.01 -0.75 10.04
CA LEU A 47 -2.50 -2.02 9.51
C LEU A 47 -3.88 -2.40 10.07
N ARG A 48 -4.13 -2.12 11.34
CA ARG A 48 -5.46 -2.36 11.94
C ARG A 48 -6.54 -1.52 11.28
N VAL A 49 -6.26 -0.26 11.01
CA VAL A 49 -7.19 0.63 10.31
C VAL A 49 -7.44 0.13 8.89
N LEU A 50 -6.37 -0.22 8.17
CA LEU A 50 -6.48 -0.76 6.81
C LEU A 50 -7.37 -2.00 6.77
N ARG A 51 -7.15 -2.96 7.67
CA ARG A 51 -7.96 -4.18 7.74
C ARG A 51 -9.43 -3.90 8.03
N LYS A 52 -9.73 -2.93 8.88
CA LYS A 52 -11.13 -2.53 9.12
C LYS A 52 -11.78 -1.96 7.88
N ILE A 53 -11.06 -1.17 7.10
CA ILE A 53 -11.54 -0.64 5.82
C ILE A 53 -11.78 -1.78 4.82
N GLU A 54 -10.83 -2.72 4.73
CA GLU A 54 -10.95 -3.90 3.87
C GLU A 54 -12.19 -4.74 4.24
N ASP A 55 -12.47 -4.92 5.53
CA ASP A 55 -13.64 -5.67 6.01
C ASP A 55 -14.95 -4.99 5.61
N ILE A 56 -15.00 -3.67 5.70
CA ILE A 56 -16.18 -2.90 5.27
C ILE A 56 -16.40 -3.06 3.75
N VAL A 57 -15.35 -2.92 2.96
CA VAL A 57 -15.41 -3.09 1.50
C VAL A 57 -15.83 -4.51 1.16
N ARG A 58 -15.22 -5.51 1.81
CA ARG A 58 -15.53 -6.93 1.59
C ARG A 58 -17.01 -7.22 1.88
N HIS A 59 -17.52 -6.73 3.01
CA HIS A 59 -18.92 -6.92 3.40
C HIS A 59 -19.89 -6.43 2.32
N HIS A 60 -19.65 -5.26 1.75
CA HIS A 60 -20.49 -4.71 0.71
C HIS A 60 -20.29 -5.38 -0.65
N MET A 61 -19.06 -5.69 -1.02
CA MET A 61 -18.75 -6.27 -2.31
C MET A 61 -19.18 -7.75 -2.42
N ASP A 62 -19.21 -8.49 -1.32
CA ASP A 62 -19.68 -9.88 -1.31
C ASP A 62 -21.16 -10.02 -1.71
N THR A 63 -21.92 -8.94 -1.68
CA THR A 63 -23.31 -8.95 -2.15
C THR A 63 -23.43 -8.88 -3.68
N VAL A 64 -22.39 -8.47 -4.38
CA VAL A 64 -22.42 -8.22 -5.83
C VAL A 64 -21.38 -9.04 -6.62
N GLY A 65 -20.45 -9.69 -5.97
CA GLY A 65 -19.38 -10.43 -6.64
C GLY A 65 -18.66 -11.42 -5.75
N ASN A 66 -17.64 -12.03 -6.28
CA ASN A 66 -16.80 -12.98 -5.58
C ASN A 66 -15.38 -12.43 -5.41
N GLU A 67 -14.79 -12.70 -4.26
CA GLU A 67 -13.40 -12.31 -3.98
C GLU A 67 -12.44 -13.32 -4.58
N LEU A 68 -11.35 -12.83 -5.14
CA LEU A 68 -10.25 -13.66 -5.62
C LEU A 68 -8.92 -12.99 -5.31
N LEU A 69 -7.88 -13.78 -5.18
CA LEU A 69 -6.52 -13.29 -4.98
C LEU A 69 -5.74 -13.45 -6.28
N MET A 70 -5.41 -12.33 -6.90
CA MET A 70 -4.60 -12.32 -8.12
C MET A 70 -3.12 -12.31 -7.79
N PRO A 71 -2.25 -12.90 -8.65
CA PRO A 71 -0.81 -12.79 -8.47
C PRO A 71 -0.33 -11.35 -8.68
N SER A 72 0.77 -11.00 -8.02
CA SER A 72 1.39 -9.66 -8.15
C SER A 72 2.07 -9.46 -9.50
N LEU A 73 2.49 -10.55 -10.16
CA LEU A 73 3.15 -10.51 -11.46
C LEU A 73 2.19 -10.94 -12.56
N SER A 74 2.28 -10.29 -13.70
CA SER A 74 1.46 -10.56 -14.87
C SER A 74 2.35 -10.67 -16.13
N PRO A 75 2.02 -11.58 -17.07
CA PRO A 75 2.77 -11.67 -18.32
C PRO A 75 2.68 -10.37 -19.13
N GLU A 76 3.78 -10.02 -19.79
CA GLU A 76 3.88 -8.82 -20.63
C GLU A 76 2.83 -8.82 -21.76
N GLU A 77 2.53 -10.00 -22.30
CA GLU A 77 1.56 -10.15 -23.39
C GLU A 77 0.16 -9.65 -23.05
N ARG A 78 -0.25 -9.76 -21.79
CA ARG A 78 -1.56 -9.26 -21.34
C ARG A 78 -1.65 -7.74 -21.43
N TRP A 79 -0.55 -7.05 -21.13
CA TRP A 79 -0.48 -5.60 -21.23
C TRP A 79 -0.41 -5.12 -22.68
N SER A 80 0.35 -5.85 -23.53
CA SER A 80 0.45 -5.58 -24.96
C SER A 80 -0.88 -5.75 -25.65
N ALA A 81 -1.61 -6.83 -25.34
CA ALA A 81 -2.90 -7.15 -25.97
C ALA A 81 -3.97 -6.07 -25.74
N THR A 82 -3.90 -5.36 -24.61
CA THR A 82 -4.84 -4.26 -24.31
C THR A 82 -4.30 -2.88 -24.68
N GLY A 83 -3.11 -2.80 -25.27
CA GLY A 83 -2.47 -1.54 -25.65
C GLY A 83 -2.00 -0.70 -24.47
N ARG A 84 -1.88 -1.30 -23.28
CA ARG A 84 -1.51 -0.58 -22.05
C ARG A 84 -0.04 -0.61 -21.73
N LEU A 85 0.74 -1.44 -22.40
CA LEU A 85 2.19 -1.56 -22.13
C LEU A 85 2.91 -0.24 -22.28
N ASP A 86 2.59 0.52 -23.32
CA ASP A 86 3.25 1.78 -23.65
C ASP A 86 2.55 3.02 -23.07
N THR A 87 1.31 2.86 -22.56
CA THR A 87 0.51 3.99 -22.07
C THR A 87 0.55 4.15 -20.55
N ILE A 88 0.93 3.10 -19.83
CA ILE A 88 1.03 3.13 -18.35
C ILE A 88 2.50 3.25 -17.97
N ASP A 89 2.89 4.44 -17.55
CA ASP A 89 4.28 4.79 -17.22
C ASP A 89 4.77 4.26 -15.86
N VAL A 90 3.85 3.73 -15.05
CA VAL A 90 4.18 3.19 -13.72
C VAL A 90 4.43 1.66 -13.73
N LEU A 91 4.34 1.01 -14.88
CA LEU A 91 4.62 -0.41 -14.99
C LEU A 91 6.11 -0.69 -14.79
N MET A 92 6.39 -1.68 -13.97
CA MET A 92 7.75 -2.14 -13.72
C MET A 92 7.98 -3.51 -14.34
N LYS A 93 9.11 -3.68 -15.00
CA LYS A 93 9.55 -4.97 -15.52
C LYS A 93 10.49 -5.62 -14.52
N THR A 94 10.19 -6.85 -14.14
CA THR A 94 11.08 -7.62 -13.26
C THR A 94 12.05 -8.44 -14.11
N VAL A 95 13.31 -8.47 -13.67
CA VAL A 95 14.37 -9.29 -14.27
C VAL A 95 15.10 -10.03 -13.16
N PRO A 96 15.56 -11.27 -13.41
CA PRO A 96 16.38 -11.99 -12.42
C PRO A 96 17.64 -11.21 -12.08
N ALA A 97 17.99 -11.14 -10.79
CA ALA A 97 19.15 -10.39 -10.32
C ALA A 97 20.50 -10.99 -10.80
N ASN A 98 20.51 -12.28 -11.11
CA ASN A 98 21.70 -13.04 -11.46
C ASN A 98 21.87 -13.28 -12.97
N LYS A 99 21.26 -12.47 -13.78
CA LYS A 99 21.41 -12.54 -15.24
C LYS A 99 22.09 -11.31 -15.78
#